data_6df4bfde525068c53ad0f23899a0c407
#
_entry.id   6df4bfde525068c53ad0f23899a0c407
#
_cell.length_a   1.000
_cell.length_b   1.000
_cell.length_c   1.000
_cell.angle_alpha   90.00
_cell.angle_beta   90.00
_cell.angle_gamma   90.00
#
_symmetry.space_group_name_H-M   'P 1'
#
loop_
_entity.id
_entity.type
_entity.pdbx_description
1 polymer ?
#
loop_
_entity_poly.entity_id
_entity_poly.type
_entity_poly.pdbx_seq_one_letter_code
_entity_poly.pdbx_strand_id
1 'polypeptide(L)'
;MWQRIQTLYIGIATGLAAAMFFCNIANIIGPGGEEIGIRYYEKSSFLVLMIMILTAHVCALFSYKARFLQARVCIIAALLLTGFQVWLGIDFFRMRHDMVFNISGVFPIAGAILDVLAARAAMIDEITLTAVSSARKARKKAKKLNNR
;
A
#
# COMPACT_ATOMS: atom_id res chain seq x y z
N MET A 1 4.01 9.33 19.20
CA MET A 1 3.38 7.99 19.21
C MET A 1 2.74 7.61 17.87
N TRP A 2 2.15 8.51 17.12
CA TRP A 2 1.46 8.24 15.83
C TRP A 2 2.37 7.75 14.70
N GLN A 3 3.64 8.13 14.66
CA GLN A 3 4.60 7.65 13.64
C GLN A 3 4.73 6.12 13.59
N ARG A 4 4.56 5.43 14.72
CA ARG A 4 4.64 3.97 14.79
C ARG A 4 3.46 3.30 14.08
N ILE A 5 2.26 3.91 14.13
CA ILE A 5 1.05 3.37 13.52
C ILE A 5 1.13 3.46 11.99
N GLN A 6 1.63 4.57 11.44
CA GLN A 6 1.84 4.74 10.00
C GLN A 6 2.81 3.68 9.44
N THR A 7 3.97 3.55 10.08
CA THR A 7 4.98 2.58 9.70
C THR A 7 4.45 1.14 9.82
N LEU A 8 3.60 0.88 10.80
CA LEU A 8 2.96 -0.43 10.97
C LEU A 8 2.02 -0.74 9.80
N TYR A 9 1.17 0.20 9.37
CA TYR A 9 0.28 0.01 8.23
C TYR A 9 1.05 -0.25 6.94
N ILE A 10 2.09 0.56 6.66
CA ILE A 10 2.95 0.37 5.48
C ILE A 10 3.71 -0.96 5.59
N GLY A 11 4.19 -1.33 6.77
CA GLY A 11 4.89 -2.59 7.00
C GLY A 11 3.99 -3.80 6.73
N ILE A 12 2.74 -3.80 7.18
CA ILE A 12 1.77 -4.87 6.91
C ILE A 12 1.42 -4.91 5.41
N ALA A 13 1.17 -3.75 4.78
CA ALA A 13 0.91 -3.67 3.34
C ALA A 13 2.09 -4.20 2.51
N THR A 14 3.31 -3.85 2.89
CA THR A 14 4.54 -4.40 2.28
C THR A 14 4.64 -5.91 2.46
N GLY A 15 4.31 -6.42 3.65
CA GLY A 15 4.28 -7.84 3.93
C GLY A 15 3.25 -8.59 3.07
N LEU A 16 2.06 -8.03 2.89
CA LEU A 16 1.04 -8.60 2.01
C LEU A 16 1.50 -8.60 0.54
N ALA A 17 2.08 -7.50 0.06
CA ALA A 17 2.62 -7.42 -1.29
C ALA A 17 3.77 -8.41 -1.52
N ALA A 18 4.66 -8.59 -0.55
CA ALA A 18 5.73 -9.58 -0.60
C ALA A 18 5.19 -11.01 -0.55
N ALA A 19 4.15 -11.28 0.25
CA ALA A 19 3.53 -12.61 0.36
C ALA A 19 2.93 -13.07 -0.98
N MET A 20 2.47 -12.14 -1.84
CA MET A 20 1.96 -12.48 -3.18
C MET A 20 3.01 -13.17 -4.05
N PHE A 21 4.31 -12.93 -3.86
CA PHE A 21 5.36 -13.64 -4.59
C PHE A 21 5.41 -15.14 -4.28
N PHE A 22 4.95 -15.53 -3.09
CA PHE A 22 4.99 -16.91 -2.62
C PHE A 22 3.63 -17.63 -2.76
N CYS A 23 2.56 -16.89 -3.01
CA CYS A 23 1.21 -17.41 -3.14
C CYS A 23 0.85 -17.73 -4.60
N ASN A 24 -0.05 -18.71 -4.78
CA ASN A 24 -0.66 -18.98 -6.07
C ASN A 24 -1.88 -18.06 -6.25
N ILE A 25 -2.06 -17.54 -7.47
CA ILE A 25 -3.22 -16.73 -7.86
C ILE A 25 -4.46 -17.61 -8.06
N ALA A 26 -4.25 -18.77 -8.73
CA ALA A 26 -5.30 -19.72 -9.07
C ALA A 26 -4.70 -21.12 -9.22
N ASN A 27 -5.56 -22.11 -9.17
CA ASN A 27 -5.23 -23.50 -9.49
C ASN A 27 -6.03 -23.92 -10.72
N ILE A 28 -5.37 -24.59 -11.68
CA ILE A 28 -6.01 -25.24 -12.83
C ILE A 28 -6.13 -26.72 -12.50
N ILE A 29 -7.27 -27.32 -12.86
CA ILE A 29 -7.46 -28.76 -12.78
C ILE A 29 -6.99 -29.33 -14.11
N GLY A 30 -5.86 -30.03 -14.09
CA GLY A 30 -5.31 -30.71 -15.26
C GLY A 30 -6.17 -31.92 -15.71
N PRO A 31 -5.93 -32.46 -16.91
CA PRO A 31 -6.70 -33.58 -17.49
C PRO A 31 -6.66 -34.86 -16.64
N GLY A 32 -5.70 -35.01 -15.73
CA GLY A 32 -5.58 -36.13 -14.79
C GLY A 32 -6.17 -35.88 -13.41
N GLY A 33 -6.82 -34.71 -13.17
CA GLY A 33 -7.31 -34.30 -11.86
C GLY A 33 -6.22 -33.68 -10.97
N GLU A 34 -5.05 -33.39 -11.51
CA GLU A 34 -3.94 -32.73 -10.81
C GLU A 34 -4.21 -31.23 -10.67
N GLU A 35 -4.03 -30.68 -9.47
CA GLU A 35 -4.09 -29.24 -9.24
C GLU A 35 -2.74 -28.60 -9.58
N ILE A 36 -2.72 -27.79 -10.66
CA ILE A 36 -1.55 -27.02 -11.06
C ILE A 36 -1.71 -25.58 -10.58
N GLY A 37 -0.90 -25.17 -9.60
CA GLY A 37 -0.94 -23.81 -9.06
C GLY A 37 -0.25 -22.81 -9.98
N ILE A 38 -0.96 -21.76 -10.38
CA ILE A 38 -0.41 -20.64 -11.16
C ILE A 38 0.04 -19.55 -10.18
N ARG A 39 1.30 -19.16 -10.27
CA ARG A 39 1.87 -18.10 -9.43
C ARG A 39 1.70 -16.72 -10.06
N TYR A 40 1.67 -15.69 -9.22
CA TYR A 40 1.53 -14.30 -9.68
C TYR A 40 2.63 -13.88 -10.66
N TYR A 41 3.86 -14.34 -10.46
CA TYR A 41 5.01 -13.93 -11.28
C TYR A 41 5.10 -14.65 -12.63
N GLU A 42 4.33 -15.70 -12.87
CA GLU A 42 4.31 -16.40 -14.16
C GLU A 42 3.73 -15.51 -15.27
N LYS A 43 2.82 -14.59 -14.91
CA LYS A 43 2.31 -13.61 -15.84
C LYS A 43 3.20 -12.36 -15.80
N SER A 44 3.96 -12.09 -16.83
CA SER A 44 4.93 -10.98 -16.93
C SER A 44 4.34 -9.63 -16.54
N SER A 45 3.09 -9.34 -16.93
CA SER A 45 2.40 -8.10 -16.58
C SER A 45 2.19 -7.96 -15.07
N PHE A 46 1.87 -9.05 -14.39
CA PHE A 46 1.68 -9.04 -12.93
C PHE A 46 3.01 -8.92 -12.21
N LEU A 47 4.06 -9.56 -12.72
CA LEU A 47 5.41 -9.44 -12.19
C LEU A 47 5.88 -7.98 -12.19
N VAL A 48 5.71 -7.27 -13.32
CA VAL A 48 6.10 -5.86 -13.42
C VAL A 48 5.32 -5.00 -12.41
N LEU A 49 3.99 -5.17 -12.33
CA LEU A 49 3.18 -4.44 -11.36
C LEU A 49 3.58 -4.74 -9.92
N MET A 50 3.85 -5.99 -9.57
CA MET A 50 4.30 -6.37 -8.23
C MET A 50 5.63 -5.73 -7.86
N ILE A 51 6.60 -5.67 -8.80
CA ILE A 51 7.88 -4.98 -8.59
C ILE A 51 7.64 -3.49 -8.37
N MET A 52 6.78 -2.85 -9.16
CA MET A 52 6.43 -1.43 -8.99
C MET A 52 5.77 -1.17 -7.63
N ILE A 53 4.82 -2.01 -7.21
CA ILE A 53 4.15 -1.93 -5.91
C ILE A 53 5.17 -2.07 -4.78
N LEU A 54 6.04 -3.08 -4.83
CA LEU A 54 7.04 -3.31 -3.81
C LEU A 54 8.04 -2.15 -3.72
N THR A 55 8.47 -1.61 -4.88
CA THR A 55 9.35 -0.43 -4.93
C THR A 55 8.68 0.79 -4.29
N ALA A 56 7.39 1.03 -4.56
CA ALA A 56 6.64 2.11 -3.94
C ALA A 56 6.57 1.96 -2.41
N HIS A 57 6.32 0.75 -1.90
CA HIS A 57 6.30 0.48 -0.46
C HIS A 57 7.68 0.69 0.19
N VAL A 58 8.75 0.23 -0.46
CA VAL A 58 10.13 0.47 0.02
C VAL A 58 10.40 1.97 0.08
N CYS A 59 10.04 2.73 -0.97
CA CYS A 59 10.16 4.19 -0.97
C CYS A 59 9.33 4.84 0.16
N ALA A 60 8.11 4.36 0.41
CA ALA A 60 7.28 4.85 1.50
C ALA A 60 7.90 4.60 2.88
N LEU A 61 8.51 3.44 3.11
CA LEU A 61 9.21 3.10 4.35
C LEU A 61 10.43 3.99 4.58
N PHE A 62 11.23 4.24 3.54
CA PHE A 62 12.41 5.11 3.64
C PHE A 62 12.06 6.60 3.76
N SER A 63 10.88 7.00 3.31
CA SER A 63 10.40 8.39 3.35
C SER A 63 9.84 8.82 4.70
N TYR A 64 10.11 8.09 5.78
CA TYR A 64 9.57 8.36 7.13
C TYR A 64 9.91 9.76 7.69
N LYS A 65 10.99 10.39 7.21
CA LYS A 65 11.39 11.76 7.61
C LYS A 65 10.56 12.83 6.91
N ALA A 66 10.08 12.57 5.70
CA ALA A 66 9.32 13.50 4.86
C ALA A 66 7.86 13.03 4.76
N ARG A 67 7.05 13.31 5.79
CA ARG A 67 5.68 12.79 5.94
C ARG A 67 4.76 13.11 4.77
N PHE A 68 4.90 14.31 4.21
CA PHE A 68 4.13 14.70 3.03
C PHE A 68 4.49 13.86 1.80
N LEU A 69 5.77 13.55 1.62
CA LEU A 69 6.23 12.65 0.57
C LEU A 69 5.74 11.23 0.82
N GLN A 70 5.84 10.74 2.06
CA GLN A 70 5.35 9.43 2.47
C GLN A 70 3.86 9.26 2.15
N ALA A 71 3.02 10.25 2.49
CA ALA A 71 1.60 10.22 2.19
C ALA A 71 1.32 10.10 0.69
N ARG A 72 2.05 10.86 -0.15
CA ARG A 72 1.92 10.79 -1.61
C ARG A 72 2.30 9.42 -2.16
N VAL A 73 3.41 8.87 -1.68
CA VAL A 73 3.88 7.54 -2.12
C VAL A 73 2.89 6.45 -1.71
N CYS A 74 2.31 6.52 -0.51
CA CYS A 74 1.25 5.60 -0.07
C CYS A 74 0.00 5.69 -0.96
N ILE A 75 -0.40 6.89 -1.39
CA ILE A 75 -1.52 7.06 -2.33
C ILE A 75 -1.19 6.40 -3.68
N ILE A 76 0.03 6.58 -4.20
CA ILE A 76 0.46 5.94 -5.45
C ILE A 76 0.45 4.41 -5.29
N ALA A 77 0.96 3.88 -4.18
CA ALA A 77 0.93 2.45 -3.89
C ALA A 77 -0.51 1.90 -3.83
N ALA A 78 -1.42 2.62 -3.16
CA ALA A 78 -2.84 2.27 -3.10
C ALA A 78 -3.49 2.25 -4.49
N LEU A 79 -3.18 3.21 -5.36
CA LEU A 79 -3.68 3.25 -6.74
C LEU A 79 -3.14 2.07 -7.57
N LEU A 80 -1.85 1.73 -7.42
CA LEU A 80 -1.24 0.58 -8.10
C LEU A 80 -1.89 -0.73 -7.64
N LEU A 81 -2.09 -0.91 -6.33
CA LEU A 81 -2.76 -2.09 -5.76
C LEU A 81 -4.22 -2.18 -6.22
N THR A 82 -4.94 -1.05 -6.29
CA THR A 82 -6.32 -1.01 -6.79
C THR A 82 -6.37 -1.38 -8.27
N GLY A 83 -5.47 -0.83 -9.08
CA GLY A 83 -5.33 -1.19 -10.50
C GLY A 83 -5.01 -2.68 -10.69
N PHE A 84 -4.12 -3.22 -9.87
CA PHE A 84 -3.80 -4.64 -9.85
C PHE A 84 -5.04 -5.48 -9.52
N GLN A 85 -5.82 -5.08 -8.50
CA GLN A 85 -7.05 -5.76 -8.11
C GLN A 85 -8.10 -5.75 -9.21
N VAL A 86 -8.27 -4.62 -9.90
CA VAL A 86 -9.20 -4.52 -11.04
C VAL A 86 -8.77 -5.47 -12.17
N TRP A 87 -7.48 -5.52 -12.48
CA TRP A 87 -6.97 -6.45 -13.49
C TRP A 87 -7.20 -7.91 -13.10
N LEU A 88 -6.90 -8.24 -11.84
CA LEU A 88 -7.16 -9.56 -11.29
C LEU A 88 -8.66 -9.93 -11.39
N GLY A 89 -9.54 -8.98 -11.11
CA GLY A 89 -10.99 -9.14 -11.26
C GLY A 89 -11.41 -9.42 -12.71
N ILE A 90 -10.82 -8.73 -13.69
CA ILE A 90 -11.10 -8.97 -15.10
C ILE A 90 -10.66 -10.39 -15.50
N ASP A 91 -9.48 -10.81 -15.08
CA ASP A 91 -8.98 -12.18 -15.35
C ASP A 91 -9.88 -13.23 -14.66
N PHE A 92 -10.35 -12.96 -13.44
CA PHE A 92 -11.31 -13.81 -12.75
C PHE A 92 -12.59 -14.02 -13.58
N PHE A 93 -13.22 -12.94 -14.06
CA PHE A 93 -14.45 -13.05 -14.84
C PHE A 93 -14.24 -13.75 -16.19
N ARG A 94 -13.07 -13.63 -16.78
CA ARG A 94 -12.73 -14.28 -18.06
C ARG A 94 -12.45 -15.79 -17.91
N MET A 95 -11.78 -16.20 -16.83
CA MET A 95 -11.23 -17.54 -16.66
C MET A 95 -11.88 -18.36 -15.54
N ARG A 96 -12.97 -17.86 -14.93
CA ARG A 96 -13.63 -18.50 -13.78
C ARG A 96 -14.15 -19.92 -14.04
N HIS A 97 -14.33 -20.32 -15.30
CA HIS A 97 -14.78 -21.67 -15.69
C HIS A 97 -13.62 -22.67 -15.74
N ASP A 98 -12.39 -22.19 -15.94
CA ASP A 98 -11.21 -23.01 -16.17
C ASP A 98 -10.27 -23.05 -14.97
N MET A 99 -10.45 -22.14 -14.00
CA MET A 99 -9.54 -21.95 -12.86
C MET A 99 -10.29 -21.74 -11.56
N VAL A 100 -9.73 -22.27 -10.47
CA VAL A 100 -10.16 -22.00 -9.10
C VAL A 100 -9.22 -20.96 -8.50
N PHE A 101 -9.74 -19.76 -8.23
CA PHE A 101 -8.95 -18.66 -7.66
C PHE A 101 -8.74 -18.85 -6.17
N ASN A 102 -7.53 -18.52 -5.72
CA ASN A 102 -7.14 -18.59 -4.32
C ASN A 102 -7.53 -17.33 -3.53
N ILE A 103 -7.67 -17.47 -2.22
CA ILE A 103 -7.96 -16.37 -1.29
C ILE A 103 -6.89 -15.27 -1.32
N SER A 104 -5.68 -15.58 -1.79
CA SER A 104 -4.60 -14.60 -2.00
C SER A 104 -4.98 -13.46 -2.94
N GLY A 105 -5.99 -13.67 -3.81
CA GLY A 105 -6.56 -12.63 -4.67
C GLY A 105 -7.18 -11.44 -3.92
N VAL A 106 -7.38 -11.55 -2.59
CA VAL A 106 -7.86 -10.46 -1.73
C VAL A 106 -6.71 -9.58 -1.21
N PHE A 107 -5.46 -10.05 -1.28
CA PHE A 107 -4.30 -9.32 -0.72
C PHE A 107 -4.12 -7.91 -1.30
N PRO A 108 -4.27 -7.66 -2.61
CA PRO A 108 -4.09 -6.32 -3.15
C PRO A 108 -5.10 -5.31 -2.60
N ILE A 109 -6.38 -5.70 -2.42
CA ILE A 109 -7.39 -4.78 -1.88
C ILE A 109 -7.15 -4.51 -0.39
N ALA A 110 -6.73 -5.52 0.37
CA ALA A 110 -6.37 -5.35 1.77
C ALA A 110 -5.16 -4.41 1.92
N GLY A 111 -4.13 -4.58 1.07
CA GLY A 111 -2.97 -3.69 1.00
C GLY A 111 -3.36 -2.25 0.64
N ALA A 112 -4.23 -2.07 -0.35
CA ALA A 112 -4.70 -0.75 -0.78
C ALA A 112 -5.43 0.00 0.35
N ILE A 113 -6.27 -0.68 1.13
CA ILE A 113 -6.95 -0.10 2.29
C ILE A 113 -5.92 0.34 3.34
N LEU A 114 -4.93 -0.48 3.64
CA LEU A 114 -3.87 -0.15 4.60
C LEU A 114 -3.04 1.05 4.14
N ASP A 115 -2.73 1.17 2.86
CA ASP A 115 -2.01 2.31 2.29
C ASP A 115 -2.81 3.61 2.38
N VAL A 116 -4.11 3.56 2.13
CA VAL A 116 -5.00 4.73 2.32
C VAL A 116 -5.04 5.15 3.78
N LEU A 117 -5.12 4.21 4.71
CA LEU A 117 -5.07 4.50 6.15
C LEU A 117 -3.72 5.09 6.56
N ALA A 118 -2.62 4.57 6.02
CA ALA A 118 -1.27 5.11 6.25
C ALA A 118 -1.14 6.54 5.71
N ALA A 119 -1.61 6.79 4.48
CA ALA A 119 -1.59 8.12 3.88
C ALA A 119 -2.41 9.13 4.70
N ARG A 120 -3.61 8.75 5.12
CA ARG A 120 -4.46 9.57 6.00
C ARG A 120 -3.77 9.90 7.32
N ALA A 121 -3.19 8.90 7.96
CA ALA A 121 -2.47 9.08 9.23
C ALA A 121 -1.27 10.04 9.06
N ALA A 122 -0.50 9.90 7.95
CA ALA A 122 0.62 10.77 7.64
C ALA A 122 0.19 12.24 7.42
N MET A 123 -0.93 12.47 6.72
CA MET A 123 -1.47 13.81 6.50
C MET A 123 -1.94 14.48 7.79
N ILE A 124 -2.65 13.77 8.65
CA ILE A 124 -3.14 14.30 9.94
C ILE A 124 -1.94 14.72 10.80
N ASP A 125 -0.89 13.92 10.83
CA ASP A 125 0.32 14.18 11.59
C ASP A 125 1.02 15.46 11.12
N GLU A 126 1.14 15.66 9.80
CA GLU A 126 1.74 16.85 9.20
C GLU A 126 0.94 18.12 9.50
N ILE A 127 -0.40 18.06 9.37
CA ILE A 127 -1.29 19.18 9.69
C ILE A 127 -1.15 19.57 11.17
N THR A 128 -1.13 18.59 12.06
CA THR A 128 -1.00 18.82 13.50
C THR A 128 0.32 19.51 13.86
N LEU A 129 1.42 19.04 13.28
CA LEU A 129 2.75 19.64 13.49
C LEU A 129 2.83 21.07 12.96
N THR A 130 2.26 21.31 11.79
CA THR A 130 2.23 22.64 11.17
C THR A 130 1.41 23.60 12.04
N ALA A 131 0.26 23.18 12.56
CA ALA A 131 -0.57 23.97 13.46
C ALA A 131 0.16 24.30 14.77
N VAL A 132 0.82 23.32 15.39
CA VAL A 132 1.60 23.52 16.63
C VAL A 132 2.77 24.47 16.40
N SER A 133 3.48 24.32 15.29
CA SER A 133 4.62 25.17 14.95
C SER A 133 4.19 26.63 14.74
N SER A 134 3.08 26.85 14.05
CA SER A 134 2.47 28.16 13.81
C SER A 134 2.03 28.84 15.10
N ALA A 135 1.36 28.10 15.98
CA ALA A 135 0.95 28.60 17.31
C ALA A 135 2.16 29.01 18.16
N ARG A 136 3.25 28.22 18.14
CA ARG A 136 4.51 28.57 18.84
C ARG A 136 5.14 29.86 18.30
N LYS A 137 5.14 30.03 16.97
CA LYS A 137 5.66 31.25 16.33
C LYS A 137 4.83 32.47 16.71
N ALA A 138 3.50 32.37 16.72
CA ALA A 138 2.59 33.44 17.14
C ALA A 138 2.80 33.84 18.59
N ARG A 139 2.93 32.88 19.51
CA ARG A 139 3.22 33.14 20.94
C ARG A 139 4.58 33.86 21.12
N LYS A 140 5.62 33.44 20.41
CA LYS A 140 6.94 34.10 20.45
C LYS A 140 6.88 35.53 19.95
N LYS A 141 6.08 35.82 18.90
CA LYS A 141 5.90 37.17 18.36
C LYS A 141 5.14 38.06 19.34
N ALA A 142 4.06 37.56 19.94
CA ALA A 142 3.29 38.29 20.97
C ALA A 142 4.15 38.64 22.18
N LYS A 143 4.97 37.70 22.69
CA LYS A 143 5.88 37.96 23.82
C LYS A 143 6.94 39.02 23.52
N LYS A 144 7.45 39.08 22.28
CA LYS A 144 8.41 40.13 21.86
C LYS A 144 7.76 41.51 21.78
N LEU A 145 6.48 41.60 21.41
CA LEU A 145 5.75 42.88 21.37
C LEU A 145 5.43 43.40 22.75
N ASN A 146 5.12 42.52 23.70
CA ASN A 146 4.80 42.91 25.09
C ASN A 146 6.04 43.30 25.91
N ASN A 147 7.25 42.96 25.46
CA ASN A 147 8.51 43.31 26.13
C ASN A 147 9.18 44.57 25.54
N ARG A 148 8.51 45.30 24.63
CA ARG A 148 8.92 46.62 24.12
C ARG A 148 8.05 47.73 24.66
#